data_d45f198964c4104c7ad41629bbad4179
#
_entry.id   d45f198964c4104c7ad41629bbad4179
#
_cell.length_a   1.000
_cell.length_b   1.000
_cell.length_c   1.000
_cell.angle_alpha   90.00
_cell.angle_beta   90.00
_cell.angle_gamma   90.00
#
_symmetry.space_group_name_H-M   'P 1'
#
loop_
_entity.id
_entity.type
_entity.pdbx_description
1 polymer ?
#
loop_
_entity_poly.entity_id
_entity_poly.type
_entity_poly.pdbx_seq_one_letter_code
_entity_poly.pdbx_strand_id
1 'polypeptide(L)' 'MKQRDLVKELEKAGFEFARHGGNHDIYKRGDDEEKIPRHREINERLAKAILRKWGL' A
#
# COMPACT_ATOMS: atom_id res chain seq x y z
N MET A 1 -2.69 9.93 -6.39
CA MET A 1 -3.05 8.53 -6.71
C MET A 1 -4.15 8.07 -5.80
N LYS A 2 -5.14 7.39 -6.32
CA LYS A 2 -6.21 6.89 -5.48
C LYS A 2 -5.71 5.70 -4.67
N GLN A 3 -6.15 5.62 -3.42
CA GLN A 3 -5.74 4.53 -2.53
C GLN A 3 -6.04 3.16 -3.17
N ARG A 4 -7.21 3.02 -3.79
CA ARG A 4 -7.59 1.74 -4.42
C ARG A 4 -6.63 1.33 -5.54
N ASP A 5 -6.09 2.31 -6.27
CA ASP A 5 -5.16 2.03 -7.37
C ASP A 5 -3.81 1.60 -6.82
N LEU A 6 -3.36 2.25 -5.75
CA LEU A 6 -2.12 1.87 -5.08
C LEU A 6 -2.24 0.44 -4.52
N VAL A 7 -3.37 0.15 -3.88
CA VAL A 7 -3.62 -1.19 -3.33
C VAL A 7 -3.62 -2.24 -4.44
N LYS A 8 -4.22 -1.94 -5.59
CA LYS A 8 -4.22 -2.86 -6.72
C LYS A 8 -2.80 -3.20 -7.17
N GLU A 9 -1.93 -2.19 -7.24
CA GLU A 9 -0.54 -2.43 -7.62
C GLU A 9 0.17 -3.32 -6.62
N LEU A 10 -0.08 -3.11 -5.34
CA LEU A 10 0.50 -3.96 -4.30
C LEU A 10 -0.05 -5.39 -4.39
N GLU A 11 -1.35 -5.53 -4.63
CA GLU A 11 -1.96 -6.85 -4.77
C GLU A 11 -1.39 -7.62 -5.96
N LYS A 12 -1.15 -6.94 -7.07
CA LYS A 12 -0.50 -7.55 -8.24
C LYS A 12 0.89 -8.07 -7.88
N ALA A 13 1.56 -7.42 -6.94
CA ALA A 13 2.89 -7.80 -6.49
C ALA A 13 2.86 -8.87 -5.39
N GLY A 14 1.69 -9.33 -5.02
CA GLY A 14 1.53 -10.41 -4.05
C GLY A 14 1.21 -9.97 -2.64
N PHE A 15 1.02 -8.67 -2.40
CA PHE A 15 0.61 -8.19 -1.09
C PHE A 15 -0.86 -8.48 -0.84
N GLU A 16 -1.21 -8.75 0.40
CA GLU A 16 -2.58 -9.02 0.82
C GLU A 16 -2.91 -8.19 2.03
N PHE A 17 -4.18 -7.81 2.15
CA PHE A 17 -4.65 -7.09 3.32
C PHE A 17 -4.46 -7.97 4.56
N ALA A 18 -3.82 -7.44 5.58
CA ALA A 18 -3.58 -8.18 6.82
C ALA A 18 -4.49 -7.72 7.95
N ARG A 19 -4.54 -6.41 8.19
CA ARG A 19 -5.35 -5.87 9.28
C ARG A 19 -5.46 -4.35 9.22
N HIS A 20 -6.40 -3.80 9.96
CA HIS A 20 -6.47 -2.36 10.21
C HIS A 20 -5.51 -2.00 11.33
N GLY A 21 -4.76 -0.92 11.17
CA GLY A 21 -3.85 -0.44 12.21
C GLY A 21 -4.04 1.05 12.41
N GLY A 22 -4.99 1.43 13.25
CA GLY A 22 -5.27 2.86 13.48
C GLY A 22 -5.74 3.53 12.21
N ASN A 23 -4.98 4.53 11.74
CA ASN A 23 -5.32 5.28 10.53
C ASN A 23 -4.77 4.65 9.26
N HIS A 24 -4.23 3.44 9.35
CA HIS A 24 -3.61 2.76 8.21
C HIS A 24 -4.18 1.36 8.05
N ASP A 25 -4.12 0.87 6.83
CA ASP A 25 -4.36 -0.54 6.55
C ASP A 25 -3.00 -1.19 6.34
N ILE A 26 -2.82 -2.37 6.91
CA ILE A 26 -1.56 -3.09 6.82
C ILE A 26 -1.68 -4.16 5.75
N TYR A 27 -0.78 -4.11 4.77
CA TYR A 27 -0.68 -5.11 3.71
C TYR A 27 0.61 -5.88 3.88
N LYS A 28 0.60 -7.18 3.65
CA LYS A 28 1.76 -8.05 3.85
C LYS A 28 2.00 -8.95 2.66
N ARG A 29 3.28 -9.26 2.46
CA ARG A 29 3.73 -10.23 1.48
C ARG A 29 4.91 -10.97 2.11
N GLY A 30 4.66 -12.18 2.64
CA GLY A 30 5.69 -12.88 3.41
C GLY A 30 6.10 -12.04 4.61
N ASP A 31 7.38 -11.70 4.70
CA ASP A 31 7.91 -10.85 5.77
C ASP A 31 7.82 -9.36 5.45
N ASP A 32 7.43 -9.03 4.23
CA ASP A 32 7.27 -7.62 3.83
C ASP A 32 5.97 -7.07 4.39
N GLU A 33 6.01 -5.84 4.88
CA GLU A 33 4.83 -5.19 5.43
C GLU A 33 4.79 -3.75 4.95
N GLU A 34 3.63 -3.29 4.51
CA GLU A 34 3.45 -1.92 4.06
C GLU A 34 2.20 -1.33 4.70
N LYS A 35 2.33 -0.11 5.20
CA LYS A 35 1.23 0.64 5.80
C LYS A 35 0.66 1.59 4.76
N ILE A 36 -0.62 1.47 4.48
CA ILE A 36 -1.29 2.34 3.50
C ILE A 36 -2.27 3.24 4.24
N PRO A 37 -2.13 4.56 4.12
CA PRO A 37 -3.06 5.49 4.79
C PRO A 37 -4.49 5.22 4.34
N ARG A 38 -5.42 5.33 5.29
CA ARG A 38 -6.86 5.13 5.00
C ARG A 38 -7.47 6.42 4.46
N HIS A 39 -6.82 7.00 3.45
CA HIS A 39 -7.32 8.17 2.74
C HIS A 39 -7.69 7.77 1.32
N ARG A 40 -8.78 8.31 0.83
CA ARG A 40 -9.23 8.03 -0.52
C ARG A 40 -8.19 8.43 -1.56
N GLU A 41 -7.53 9.54 -1.32
CA GLU A 41 -6.48 10.07 -2.19
C GLU A 41 -5.14 10.00 -1.46
N ILE A 42 -4.16 9.34 -2.07
CA ILE A 42 -2.82 9.23 -1.51
C ILE A 42 -1.91 10.25 -2.20
N ASN A 43 -1.15 11.00 -1.40
CA ASN A 43 -0.18 11.95 -1.93
C ASN A 43 0.71 11.25 -2.96
N GLU A 44 0.93 11.90 -4.11
CA GLU A 44 1.71 11.31 -5.20
C GLU A 44 3.12 10.91 -4.79
N ARG A 45 3.77 11.73 -3.98
CA ARG A 45 5.13 11.43 -3.51
C ARG A 45 5.14 10.15 -2.69
N LEU A 46 4.18 10.04 -1.78
CA LEU A 46 4.08 8.86 -0.92
C LEU A 46 3.76 7.62 -1.76
N ALA A 47 2.81 7.72 -2.68
CA ALA A 47 2.44 6.61 -3.54
C ALA A 47 3.64 6.13 -4.36
N LYS A 48 4.37 7.06 -4.97
CA LYS A 48 5.55 6.73 -5.76
C LYS A 48 6.65 6.11 -4.91
N ALA A 49 6.85 6.63 -3.70
CA ALA A 49 7.85 6.09 -2.79
C ALA A 49 7.51 4.64 -2.42
N ILE A 50 6.25 4.37 -2.14
CA ILE A 50 5.80 3.02 -1.81
C ILE A 50 6.03 2.07 -3.00
N LEU A 51 5.60 2.47 -4.18
CA LEU A 51 5.78 1.64 -5.38
C LEU A 51 7.24 1.38 -5.66
N ARG A 52 8.07 2.41 -5.58
CA ARG A 52 9.50 2.29 -5.83
C ARG A 52 10.19 1.38 -4.81
N LYS A 53 9.77 1.47 -3.56
CA LYS A 53 10.30 0.64 -2.48
C LYS A 53 10.18 -0.85 -2.81
N TRP A 54 9.10 -1.24 -3.47
CA TRP A 54 8.84 -2.64 -3.79
C TRP A 54 9.13 -2.98 -5.25
N GLY A 55 9.74 -2.06 -5.99
CA GLY A 55 10.13 -2.29 -7.38
C GLY A 55 8.97 -2.29 -8.37
N LEU A 56 7.95 -1.54 -8.06
CA LEU A 56 6.72 -1.52 -8.87
C LEU A 56 6.62 -0.29 -9.76
#